data_60954ad880bd006b6ab1146c59a0e992
#
_entry.id   60954ad880bd006b6ab1146c59a0e992
#
_cell.length_a   1.000
_cell.length_b   1.000
_cell.length_c   1.000
_cell.angle_alpha   90.00
_cell.angle_beta   90.00
_cell.angle_gamma   90.00
#
_symmetry.space_group_name_H-M   'P 1'
#
loop_
_entity.id
_entity.type
_entity.pdbx_description
1 polymer ?
#
loop_
_entity_poly.entity_id
_entity_poly.type
_entity_poly.pdbx_seq_one_letter_code
_entity_poly.pdbx_strand_id
1 'polypeptide(L)'
;MQRFFAPGRTELAGNHTDHQLGRVLAASVDVGIRARAARRRDRRVCIHSRGYRPFTVSLDDLSVDARAYGKPWALVRGVAASILEAGGQIGGFEAWASSALRTGGGLSSSAAFEILVGRIFNALYNGGAFTPEQLARFGQQAENRHFGKPSGLMDQMACARSGAVYLDLAAGEILPVAAPFAAMGLTLSLTDTGGSHAGLTAAYAAIPADMHSVARRFGAETLSQVDPADFFAHRQPGLADDRAAHFFAENARVPQMRDALARRDAGEYLRLMNASGRSSEQLLRNIQVRGGDDRLARGLACASALLDGVGAWRVHGGGFAGCVQALMPCTAFPAYRQAMEARFGPGSCRELRITGAE
;
A
#
# COMPACT_ATOMS: atom_id res chain seq x y z
N MET A 1 19.49 -17.62 -16.33
CA MET A 1 18.87 -16.51 -15.57
C MET A 1 17.39 -16.48 -15.86
N GLN A 2 16.56 -16.49 -14.81
CA GLN A 2 15.09 -16.36 -14.91
C GLN A 2 14.68 -14.90 -14.78
N ARG A 3 13.54 -14.52 -15.36
CA ARG A 3 12.96 -13.17 -15.27
C ARG A 3 11.89 -13.13 -14.21
N PHE A 4 11.87 -12.05 -13.44
CA PHE A 4 10.92 -11.82 -12.37
C PHE A 4 10.34 -10.42 -12.46
N PHE A 5 9.10 -10.27 -12.02
CA PHE A 5 8.40 -9.01 -11.86
C PHE A 5 7.64 -9.01 -10.55
N ALA A 6 7.73 -7.92 -9.81
CA ALA A 6 6.86 -7.66 -8.67
C ALA A 6 6.21 -6.28 -8.88
N PRO A 7 4.88 -6.21 -8.99
CA PRO A 7 4.16 -4.96 -9.15
C PRO A 7 4.23 -4.13 -7.87
N GLY A 8 4.08 -2.81 -8.01
CA GLY A 8 3.64 -1.97 -6.93
C GLY A 8 2.14 -2.15 -6.67
N ARG A 9 1.64 -1.49 -5.64
CA ARG A 9 0.21 -1.52 -5.30
C ARG A 9 -0.39 -0.13 -5.21
N THR A 10 -1.68 -0.04 -5.45
CA THR A 10 -2.51 1.11 -5.11
C THR A 10 -3.61 0.70 -4.13
N GLU A 11 -3.89 1.55 -3.15
CA GLU A 11 -5.04 1.41 -2.26
C GLU A 11 -6.26 1.98 -2.98
N LEU A 12 -7.33 1.20 -3.09
CA LEU A 12 -8.59 1.61 -3.72
C LEU A 12 -9.63 2.06 -2.69
N ALA A 13 -9.61 1.48 -1.48
CA ALA A 13 -10.44 1.84 -0.33
C ALA A 13 -9.85 1.27 0.96
N GLY A 14 -10.24 1.80 2.13
CA GLY A 14 -9.81 1.31 3.43
C GLY A 14 -8.60 2.07 3.97
N ASN A 15 -8.57 3.39 3.80
CA ASN A 15 -7.46 4.21 4.28
C ASN A 15 -7.32 4.10 5.80
N HIS A 16 -6.17 3.60 6.27
CA HIS A 16 -5.86 3.37 7.69
C HIS A 16 -6.83 2.42 8.43
N THR A 17 -7.42 1.45 7.73
CA THR A 17 -8.25 0.42 8.39
C THR A 17 -7.46 -0.84 8.74
N ASP A 18 -6.40 -1.15 8.03
CA ASP A 18 -5.66 -2.41 8.11
C ASP A 18 -5.00 -2.66 9.47
N HIS A 19 -4.44 -1.64 10.11
CA HIS A 19 -3.85 -1.76 11.46
C HIS A 19 -4.89 -1.91 12.58
N GLN A 20 -6.18 -1.80 12.26
CA GLN A 20 -7.32 -2.09 13.15
C GLN A 20 -8.06 -3.36 12.73
N LEU A 21 -7.43 -4.24 11.94
CA LEU A 21 -8.01 -5.43 11.34
C LEU A 21 -9.28 -5.15 10.52
N GLY A 22 -9.39 -3.97 9.93
CA GLY A 22 -10.52 -3.58 9.10
C GLY A 22 -10.44 -4.15 7.68
N ARG A 23 -11.39 -3.68 6.86
CA ARG A 23 -11.52 -4.04 5.45
C ARG A 23 -10.69 -3.13 4.57
N VAL A 24 -10.14 -3.69 3.49
CA VAL A 24 -9.34 -2.96 2.51
C VAL A 24 -9.67 -3.44 1.11
N LEU A 25 -9.67 -2.54 0.16
CA LEU A 25 -9.66 -2.83 -1.27
C LEU A 25 -8.36 -2.26 -1.85
N ALA A 26 -7.51 -3.12 -2.39
CA ALA A 26 -6.23 -2.73 -2.96
C ALA A 26 -5.97 -3.45 -4.28
N ALA A 27 -5.07 -2.94 -5.09
CA ALA A 27 -4.76 -3.56 -6.38
C ALA A 27 -3.29 -3.47 -6.73
N SER A 28 -2.78 -4.49 -7.44
CA SER A 28 -1.50 -4.41 -8.11
C SER A 28 -1.58 -3.54 -9.36
N VAL A 29 -0.50 -2.80 -9.65
CA VAL A 29 -0.43 -1.89 -10.78
C VAL A 29 0.67 -2.30 -11.77
N ASP A 30 0.58 -1.83 -13.01
CA ASP A 30 1.51 -2.14 -14.10
C ASP A 30 2.93 -1.60 -13.91
N VAL A 31 3.14 -0.83 -12.85
CA VAL A 31 4.44 -0.28 -12.45
C VAL A 31 5.03 -1.14 -11.33
N GLY A 32 6.30 -1.52 -11.45
CA GLY A 32 6.89 -2.45 -10.47
C GLY A 32 8.41 -2.57 -10.58
N ILE A 33 8.94 -3.60 -9.95
CA ILE A 33 10.35 -3.98 -9.97
C ILE A 33 10.52 -5.19 -10.91
N ARG A 34 11.40 -5.05 -11.89
CA ARG A 34 11.80 -6.16 -12.79
C ARG A 34 13.19 -6.63 -12.41
N ALA A 35 13.39 -7.95 -12.42
CA ALA A 35 14.71 -8.53 -12.16
C ALA A 35 15.00 -9.72 -13.09
N ARG A 36 16.31 -10.00 -13.25
CA ARG A 36 16.82 -11.28 -13.74
C ARG A 36 17.66 -11.88 -12.64
N ALA A 37 17.41 -13.15 -12.28
CA ALA A 37 18.16 -13.81 -11.22
C ALA A 37 18.62 -15.21 -11.63
N ALA A 38 19.73 -15.65 -11.02
CA ALA A 38 20.28 -16.99 -11.17
C ALA A 38 20.79 -17.51 -9.82
N ARG A 39 20.76 -18.83 -9.62
CA ARG A 39 21.35 -19.49 -8.45
C ARG A 39 22.85 -19.22 -8.37
N ARG A 40 23.35 -19.13 -7.16
CA ARG A 40 24.78 -19.17 -6.81
C ARG A 40 25.09 -20.51 -6.13
N ARG A 41 26.36 -20.83 -6.09
CA ARG A 41 26.83 -22.06 -5.39
C ARG A 41 27.07 -21.82 -3.90
N ASP A 42 27.25 -20.54 -3.50
CA ASP A 42 27.41 -20.11 -2.12
C ASP A 42 26.08 -19.74 -1.45
N ARG A 43 26.10 -19.47 -0.17
CA ARG A 43 24.91 -19.03 0.61
C ARG A 43 24.82 -17.49 0.69
N ARG A 44 25.01 -16.81 -0.44
CA ARG A 44 24.96 -15.35 -0.51
C ARG A 44 23.94 -14.87 -1.52
N VAL A 45 23.17 -13.85 -1.14
CA VAL A 45 22.28 -13.10 -2.05
C VAL A 45 22.98 -11.81 -2.44
N CYS A 46 23.23 -11.64 -3.74
CA CYS A 46 23.82 -10.42 -4.30
C CYS A 46 22.76 -9.70 -5.12
N ILE A 47 22.48 -8.43 -4.80
CA ILE A 47 21.49 -7.62 -5.51
C ILE A 47 22.15 -6.38 -6.11
N HIS A 48 22.01 -6.27 -7.43
CA HIS A 48 22.41 -5.14 -8.23
C HIS A 48 21.14 -4.42 -8.69
N SER A 49 20.86 -3.24 -8.16
CA SER A 49 19.67 -2.46 -8.53
C SER A 49 20.10 -1.16 -9.22
N ARG A 50 19.52 -0.88 -10.38
CA ARG A 50 19.85 0.33 -11.15
C ARG A 50 19.56 1.58 -10.30
N GLY A 51 20.57 2.45 -10.15
CA GLY A 51 20.47 3.68 -9.35
C GLY A 51 20.78 3.50 -7.85
N TYR A 52 21.11 2.30 -7.41
CA TYR A 52 21.47 2.00 -6.01
C TYR A 52 22.81 1.28 -5.92
N ARG A 53 23.50 1.43 -4.79
CA ARG A 53 24.71 0.66 -4.52
C ARG A 53 24.37 -0.83 -4.41
N PRO A 54 25.13 -1.72 -5.09
CA PRO A 54 24.96 -3.16 -4.90
C PRO A 54 25.20 -3.55 -3.43
N PHE A 55 24.52 -4.61 -3.00
CA PHE A 55 24.75 -5.17 -1.67
C PHE A 55 24.71 -6.70 -1.69
N THR A 56 25.36 -7.30 -0.70
CA THR A 56 25.42 -8.75 -0.52
C THR A 56 24.96 -9.12 0.88
N VAL A 57 24.16 -10.17 0.99
CA VAL A 57 23.62 -10.71 2.24
C VAL A 57 24.08 -12.15 2.39
N SER A 58 24.67 -12.53 3.55
CA SER A 58 24.85 -13.93 3.93
C SER A 58 23.53 -14.52 4.43
N LEU A 59 23.26 -15.75 4.04
CA LEU A 59 22.14 -16.57 4.51
C LEU A 59 22.54 -17.54 5.63
N ASP A 60 23.76 -17.43 6.17
CA ASP A 60 24.25 -18.29 7.25
C ASP A 60 23.71 -17.87 8.61
N ASP A 61 23.43 -16.57 8.78
CA ASP A 61 22.76 -16.02 9.95
C ASP A 61 21.56 -15.17 9.54
N LEU A 62 20.39 -15.64 9.92
CA LEU A 62 19.09 -14.97 9.66
C LEU A 62 18.48 -14.38 10.94
N SER A 63 19.23 -14.27 12.02
CA SER A 63 18.75 -13.65 13.25
C SER A 63 18.36 -12.19 13.04
N VAL A 64 17.41 -11.69 13.85
CA VAL A 64 17.01 -10.28 13.83
C VAL A 64 18.17 -9.42 14.34
N ASP A 65 18.56 -8.43 13.58
CA ASP A 65 19.57 -7.45 13.94
C ASP A 65 18.99 -6.04 13.89
N ALA A 66 18.74 -5.42 15.04
CA ALA A 66 18.20 -4.08 15.13
C ALA A 66 19.06 -3.00 14.43
N ARG A 67 20.38 -3.23 14.26
CA ARG A 67 21.29 -2.34 13.52
C ARG A 67 21.00 -2.34 12.02
N ALA A 68 20.29 -3.36 11.53
CA ALA A 68 19.88 -3.49 10.14
C ALA A 68 18.49 -2.90 9.87
N TYR A 69 17.81 -2.35 10.88
CA TYR A 69 16.50 -1.73 10.69
C TYR A 69 16.55 -0.60 9.64
N GLY A 70 15.53 -0.57 8.79
CA GLY A 70 15.46 0.37 7.66
C GLY A 70 16.37 0.05 6.47
N LYS A 71 17.11 -1.08 6.49
CA LYS A 71 18.04 -1.45 5.43
C LYS A 71 17.46 -2.54 4.52
N PRO A 72 17.64 -2.44 3.19
CA PRO A 72 17.05 -3.40 2.24
C PRO A 72 17.53 -4.84 2.44
N TRP A 73 18.75 -5.05 2.92
CA TRP A 73 19.25 -6.41 3.21
C TRP A 73 18.53 -7.08 4.39
N ALA A 74 17.96 -6.31 5.32
CA ALA A 74 17.15 -6.87 6.40
C ALA A 74 15.87 -7.53 5.85
N LEU A 75 15.25 -6.95 4.83
CA LEU A 75 14.09 -7.54 4.14
C LEU A 75 14.47 -8.88 3.47
N VAL A 76 15.66 -8.97 2.84
CA VAL A 76 16.14 -10.23 2.24
C VAL A 76 16.28 -11.31 3.31
N ARG A 77 16.91 -10.98 4.46
CA ARG A 77 17.07 -11.91 5.59
C ARG A 77 15.73 -12.33 6.16
N GLY A 78 14.79 -11.39 6.35
CA GLY A 78 13.47 -11.66 6.89
C GLY A 78 12.63 -12.58 6.00
N VAL A 79 12.61 -12.33 4.67
CA VAL A 79 11.92 -13.22 3.73
C VAL A 79 12.56 -14.61 3.72
N ALA A 80 13.89 -14.70 3.75
CA ALA A 80 14.59 -15.98 3.82
C ALA A 80 14.27 -16.75 5.12
N ALA A 81 14.24 -16.05 6.27
CA ALA A 81 13.88 -16.64 7.56
C ALA A 81 12.44 -17.19 7.54
N SER A 82 11.48 -16.39 7.05
CA SER A 82 10.07 -16.81 6.96
C SER A 82 9.87 -18.01 6.03
N ILE A 83 10.62 -18.11 4.94
CA ILE A 83 10.58 -19.28 4.04
C ILE A 83 11.09 -20.53 4.77
N LEU A 84 12.18 -20.44 5.54
CA LEU A 84 12.68 -21.56 6.35
C LEU A 84 11.71 -21.96 7.46
N GLU A 85 11.13 -20.98 8.17
CA GLU A 85 10.10 -21.22 9.20
C GLU A 85 8.89 -21.97 8.63
N ALA A 86 8.56 -21.73 7.35
CA ALA A 86 7.49 -22.44 6.63
C ALA A 86 7.92 -23.79 6.04
N GLY A 87 9.12 -24.29 6.34
CA GLY A 87 9.64 -25.58 5.84
C GLY A 87 10.18 -25.53 4.41
N GLY A 88 10.34 -24.33 3.84
CA GLY A 88 10.91 -24.17 2.50
C GLY A 88 12.44 -24.19 2.49
N GLN A 89 12.98 -24.07 1.29
CA GLN A 89 14.43 -24.07 1.05
C GLN A 89 14.91 -22.68 0.60
N ILE A 90 16.13 -22.33 1.02
CA ILE A 90 16.82 -21.11 0.58
C ILE A 90 18.22 -21.45 0.08
N GLY A 91 18.76 -20.59 -0.78
CA GLY A 91 20.13 -20.69 -1.26
C GLY A 91 20.57 -19.37 -1.90
N GLY A 92 21.85 -19.23 -2.19
CA GLY A 92 22.40 -18.02 -2.78
C GLY A 92 21.85 -17.75 -4.18
N PHE A 93 21.60 -16.49 -4.46
CA PHE A 93 21.29 -16.05 -5.82
C PHE A 93 21.92 -14.67 -6.13
N GLU A 94 22.07 -14.40 -7.37
CA GLU A 94 22.46 -13.08 -7.87
C GLU A 94 21.34 -12.51 -8.72
N ALA A 95 20.94 -11.25 -8.46
CA ALA A 95 19.84 -10.60 -9.13
C ALA A 95 20.25 -9.21 -9.64
N TRP A 96 19.86 -8.91 -10.90
CA TRP A 96 19.94 -7.59 -11.51
C TRP A 96 18.54 -7.03 -11.65
N ALA A 97 18.28 -5.95 -10.93
CA ALA A 97 16.97 -5.35 -10.82
C ALA A 97 16.92 -3.92 -11.37
N SER A 98 15.74 -3.53 -11.83
CA SER A 98 15.40 -2.13 -12.13
C SER A 98 14.00 -1.85 -11.59
N SER A 99 13.85 -0.71 -10.92
CA SER A 99 12.57 -0.28 -10.34
C SER A 99 12.02 0.91 -11.11
N ALA A 100 10.74 0.84 -11.49
CA ALA A 100 9.95 1.98 -11.92
C ALA A 100 9.19 2.63 -10.75
N LEU A 101 9.29 2.04 -9.54
CA LEU A 101 8.73 2.58 -8.31
C LEU A 101 9.74 3.54 -7.68
N ARG A 102 9.26 4.74 -7.32
CA ARG A 102 10.05 5.68 -6.51
C ARG A 102 9.92 5.33 -5.04
N THR A 103 11.00 5.41 -4.29
CA THR A 103 10.96 5.31 -2.83
C THR A 103 10.13 6.48 -2.29
N GLY A 104 9.13 6.20 -1.44
CA GLY A 104 8.19 7.22 -0.97
C GLY A 104 7.13 7.66 -1.99
N GLY A 105 7.12 7.11 -3.20
CA GLY A 105 6.16 7.45 -4.27
C GLY A 105 4.77 6.80 -4.14
N GLY A 106 4.37 6.36 -2.98
CA GLY A 106 3.02 5.88 -2.68
C GLY A 106 2.69 4.45 -3.16
N LEU A 107 3.51 3.81 -4.00
CA LEU A 107 3.22 2.51 -4.63
C LEU A 107 3.89 1.31 -3.92
N SER A 108 4.26 1.44 -2.66
CA SER A 108 4.86 0.39 -1.80
C SER A 108 6.07 -0.33 -2.39
N SER A 109 7.15 0.44 -2.60
CA SER A 109 8.39 -0.14 -3.12
C SER A 109 9.02 -1.19 -2.20
N SER A 110 8.85 -1.10 -0.86
CA SER A 110 9.32 -2.13 0.09
C SER A 110 8.59 -3.44 -0.12
N ALA A 111 7.25 -3.43 -0.10
CA ALA A 111 6.45 -4.64 -0.30
C ALA A 111 6.71 -5.27 -1.68
N ALA A 112 6.81 -4.47 -2.75
CA ALA A 112 7.19 -4.97 -4.07
C ALA A 112 8.57 -5.65 -4.06
N PHE A 113 9.54 -5.11 -3.31
CA PHE A 113 10.87 -5.70 -3.17
C PHE A 113 10.82 -7.02 -2.38
N GLU A 114 10.08 -7.08 -1.27
CA GLU A 114 9.87 -8.29 -0.49
C GLU A 114 9.25 -9.41 -1.33
N ILE A 115 8.19 -9.08 -2.09
CA ILE A 115 7.55 -10.01 -3.00
C ILE A 115 8.48 -10.46 -4.13
N LEU A 116 9.32 -9.56 -4.66
CA LEU A 116 10.33 -9.93 -5.65
C LEU A 116 11.30 -10.97 -5.08
N VAL A 117 11.84 -10.73 -3.88
CA VAL A 117 12.77 -11.64 -3.21
C VAL A 117 12.09 -12.98 -2.92
N GLY A 118 10.86 -12.96 -2.39
CA GLY A 118 10.06 -14.16 -2.16
C GLY A 118 9.81 -14.96 -3.44
N ARG A 119 9.44 -14.32 -4.54
CA ARG A 119 9.26 -14.96 -5.87
C ARG A 119 10.55 -15.58 -6.38
N ILE A 120 11.71 -14.94 -6.18
CA ILE A 120 13.01 -15.47 -6.59
C ILE A 120 13.33 -16.74 -5.78
N PHE A 121 13.23 -16.71 -4.45
CA PHE A 121 13.44 -17.91 -3.62
C PHE A 121 12.46 -19.02 -3.96
N ASN A 122 11.17 -18.68 -4.15
CA ASN A 122 10.13 -19.65 -4.49
C ASN A 122 10.43 -20.37 -5.81
N ALA A 123 10.77 -19.64 -6.86
CA ALA A 123 11.05 -20.22 -8.17
C ALA A 123 12.40 -20.97 -8.20
N LEU A 124 13.42 -20.42 -7.56
CA LEU A 124 14.77 -21.03 -7.64
C LEU A 124 14.94 -22.22 -6.70
N TYR A 125 14.27 -22.27 -5.56
CA TYR A 125 14.57 -23.27 -4.52
C TYR A 125 13.35 -24.08 -4.07
N ASN A 126 12.12 -23.65 -4.38
CA ASN A 126 10.89 -24.28 -3.91
C ASN A 126 9.95 -24.71 -5.05
N GLY A 127 10.41 -24.68 -6.28
CA GLY A 127 9.59 -25.12 -7.43
C GLY A 127 8.29 -24.37 -7.64
N GLY A 128 8.15 -23.16 -7.03
CA GLY A 128 6.90 -22.40 -7.09
C GLY A 128 5.84 -22.83 -6.08
N ALA A 129 6.17 -23.62 -5.07
CA ALA A 129 5.20 -24.23 -4.14
C ALA A 129 4.48 -23.22 -3.24
N PHE A 130 5.10 -22.08 -2.94
CA PHE A 130 4.45 -21.06 -2.09
C PHE A 130 3.44 -20.23 -2.88
N THR A 131 2.25 -20.07 -2.31
CA THR A 131 1.18 -19.25 -2.88
C THR A 131 1.49 -17.74 -2.76
N PRO A 132 0.79 -16.88 -3.52
CA PRO A 132 0.91 -15.42 -3.36
C PRO A 132 0.63 -14.95 -1.92
N GLU A 133 -0.34 -15.56 -1.24
CA GLU A 133 -0.70 -15.24 0.14
C GLU A 133 0.42 -15.58 1.13
N GLN A 134 1.08 -16.73 0.95
CA GLN A 134 2.23 -17.10 1.77
C GLN A 134 3.39 -16.14 1.54
N LEU A 135 3.68 -15.79 0.29
CA LEU A 135 4.72 -14.81 -0.04
C LEU A 135 4.42 -13.44 0.56
N ALA A 136 3.14 -13.02 0.57
CA ALA A 136 2.72 -11.76 1.20
C ALA A 136 2.97 -11.79 2.72
N ARG A 137 2.62 -12.89 3.40
CA ARG A 137 2.87 -13.07 4.84
C ARG A 137 4.37 -13.09 5.15
N PHE A 138 5.20 -13.73 4.32
CA PHE A 138 6.66 -13.71 4.48
C PHE A 138 7.23 -12.29 4.35
N GLY A 139 6.73 -11.50 3.40
CA GLY A 139 7.10 -10.10 3.25
C GLY A 139 6.72 -9.27 4.48
N GLN A 140 5.47 -9.39 4.95
CA GLN A 140 4.99 -8.70 6.15
C GLN A 140 5.83 -9.06 7.40
N GLN A 141 6.13 -10.34 7.60
CA GLN A 141 6.98 -10.77 8.71
C GLN A 141 8.39 -10.20 8.62
N ALA A 142 8.94 -10.14 7.40
CA ALA A 142 10.23 -9.51 7.16
C ALA A 142 10.22 -8.02 7.49
N GLU A 143 9.18 -7.29 7.09
CA GLU A 143 9.03 -5.85 7.38
C GLU A 143 8.87 -5.61 8.88
N ASN A 144 8.05 -6.40 9.56
CA ASN A 144 7.76 -6.22 10.98
C ASN A 144 8.93 -6.64 11.89
N ARG A 145 9.55 -7.80 11.63
CA ARG A 145 10.56 -8.40 12.53
C ARG A 145 11.98 -7.96 12.21
N HIS A 146 12.34 -7.87 10.92
CA HIS A 146 13.71 -7.63 10.47
C HIS A 146 13.99 -6.20 10.02
N PHE A 147 12.97 -5.53 9.44
CA PHE A 147 13.11 -4.15 8.98
C PHE A 147 12.73 -3.13 10.06
N GLY A 148 11.99 -3.57 11.09
CA GLY A 148 11.59 -2.75 12.23
C GLY A 148 10.46 -1.77 11.93
N LYS A 149 9.63 -2.03 10.92
CA LYS A 149 8.47 -1.22 10.56
C LYS A 149 7.20 -2.05 10.75
N PRO A 150 6.38 -1.75 11.77
CA PRO A 150 5.10 -2.42 11.94
C PRO A 150 4.16 -2.04 10.78
N SER A 151 3.73 -3.04 10.02
CA SER A 151 2.83 -2.88 8.87
C SER A 151 1.71 -3.92 8.88
N GLY A 152 0.55 -3.54 8.35
CA GLY A 152 -0.52 -4.47 8.00
C GLY A 152 -0.14 -5.37 6.82
N LEU A 153 -1.08 -6.20 6.38
CA LEU A 153 -0.86 -7.17 5.30
C LEU A 153 -1.22 -6.62 3.91
N MET A 154 -1.89 -5.47 3.83
CA MET A 154 -2.45 -4.91 2.60
C MET A 154 -1.41 -4.78 1.49
N ASP A 155 -0.29 -4.14 1.79
CA ASP A 155 0.75 -3.79 0.81
C ASP A 155 1.33 -5.03 0.13
N GLN A 156 1.74 -6.00 0.95
CA GLN A 156 2.34 -7.25 0.47
C GLN A 156 1.31 -8.10 -0.28
N MET A 157 0.07 -8.16 0.21
CA MET A 157 -0.98 -8.94 -0.44
C MET A 157 -1.30 -8.39 -1.83
N ALA A 158 -1.46 -7.06 -1.94
CA ALA A 158 -1.72 -6.42 -3.23
C ALA A 158 -0.54 -6.53 -4.21
N CYS A 159 0.72 -6.49 -3.73
CA CYS A 159 1.90 -6.73 -4.57
C CYS A 159 2.07 -8.21 -4.98
N ALA A 160 1.60 -9.15 -4.16
CA ALA A 160 1.76 -10.58 -4.42
C ALA A 160 0.72 -11.11 -5.40
N ARG A 161 -0.51 -10.62 -5.33
CA ARG A 161 -1.61 -11.00 -6.22
C ARG A 161 -1.65 -10.12 -7.47
N SER A 162 -2.19 -10.68 -8.55
CA SER A 162 -2.52 -9.91 -9.76
C SER A 162 -3.97 -9.41 -9.64
N GLY A 163 -4.23 -8.19 -10.07
CA GLY A 163 -5.56 -7.61 -10.02
C GLY A 163 -5.87 -6.87 -8.71
N ALA A 164 -7.15 -6.60 -8.50
CA ALA A 164 -7.62 -6.06 -7.24
C ALA A 164 -8.00 -7.17 -6.26
N VAL A 165 -7.86 -6.88 -4.97
CA VAL A 165 -8.16 -7.79 -3.87
C VAL A 165 -8.93 -7.05 -2.79
N TYR A 166 -10.01 -7.66 -2.32
CA TYR A 166 -10.72 -7.28 -1.11
C TYR A 166 -10.17 -8.11 0.04
N LEU A 167 -9.84 -7.46 1.14
CA LEU A 167 -9.36 -8.07 2.36
C LEU A 167 -10.33 -7.70 3.48
N ASP A 168 -10.85 -8.68 4.21
CA ASP A 168 -11.44 -8.50 5.54
C ASP A 168 -10.47 -9.13 6.54
N LEU A 169 -9.68 -8.28 7.18
CA LEU A 169 -8.58 -8.74 8.02
C LEU A 169 -9.06 -9.35 9.34
N ALA A 170 -10.22 -8.92 9.85
CA ALA A 170 -10.83 -9.51 11.03
C ALA A 170 -11.39 -10.91 10.75
N ALA A 171 -12.02 -11.09 9.59
CA ALA A 171 -12.55 -12.39 9.17
C ALA A 171 -11.47 -13.30 8.54
N GLY A 172 -10.29 -12.76 8.20
CA GLY A 172 -9.27 -13.49 7.46
C GLY A 172 -9.65 -13.77 6.01
N GLU A 173 -10.62 -13.04 5.46
CA GLU A 173 -11.14 -13.23 4.12
C GLU A 173 -10.29 -12.49 3.08
N ILE A 174 -9.98 -13.17 1.97
CA ILE A 174 -9.21 -12.63 0.84
C ILE A 174 -9.91 -12.98 -0.45
N LEU A 175 -10.55 -12.00 -1.09
CA LEU A 175 -11.33 -12.22 -2.32
C LEU A 175 -10.72 -11.46 -3.50
N PRO A 176 -10.58 -12.09 -4.67
CA PRO A 176 -10.28 -11.38 -5.90
C PRO A 176 -11.46 -10.47 -6.28
N VAL A 177 -11.16 -9.28 -6.79
CA VAL A 177 -12.16 -8.31 -7.23
C VAL A 177 -11.80 -7.81 -8.62
N ALA A 178 -12.78 -7.73 -9.52
CA ALA A 178 -12.60 -7.03 -10.78
C ALA A 178 -12.65 -5.51 -10.53
N ALA A 179 -11.67 -4.78 -11.07
CA ALA A 179 -11.65 -3.32 -11.01
C ALA A 179 -11.53 -2.75 -12.44
N PRO A 180 -12.58 -2.86 -13.27
CA PRO A 180 -12.54 -2.61 -14.70
C PRO A 180 -12.70 -1.11 -15.01
N PHE A 181 -11.89 -0.24 -14.42
CA PHE A 181 -12.03 1.22 -14.57
C PHE A 181 -12.02 1.67 -16.03
N ALA A 182 -11.17 1.09 -16.89
CA ALA A 182 -11.15 1.41 -18.30
C ALA A 182 -12.48 1.06 -19.00
N ALA A 183 -13.07 -0.10 -18.68
CA ALA A 183 -14.38 -0.49 -19.20
C ALA A 183 -15.53 0.35 -18.65
N MET A 184 -15.32 1.02 -17.50
CA MET A 184 -16.24 2.01 -16.93
C MET A 184 -16.00 3.42 -17.50
N GLY A 185 -15.09 3.60 -18.47
CA GLY A 185 -14.73 4.89 -19.05
C GLY A 185 -13.87 5.76 -18.14
N LEU A 186 -13.23 5.17 -17.11
CA LEU A 186 -12.46 5.87 -16.08
C LEU A 186 -10.97 5.60 -16.18
N THR A 187 -10.17 6.62 -15.91
CA THR A 187 -8.70 6.55 -15.72
C THR A 187 -8.36 6.77 -14.26
N LEU A 188 -7.62 5.81 -13.69
CA LEU A 188 -7.01 5.94 -12.38
C LEU A 188 -5.65 6.62 -12.52
N SER A 189 -5.37 7.61 -11.71
CA SER A 189 -4.08 8.32 -11.69
C SER A 189 -3.51 8.48 -10.30
N LEU A 190 -2.20 8.63 -10.25
CA LEU A 190 -1.46 8.97 -9.05
C LEU A 190 -0.56 10.17 -9.34
N THR A 191 -0.67 11.21 -8.53
CA THR A 191 0.21 12.38 -8.59
C THR A 191 1.10 12.43 -7.37
N ASP A 192 2.40 12.33 -7.58
CA ASP A 192 3.43 12.54 -6.55
C ASP A 192 3.60 14.04 -6.34
N THR A 193 3.26 14.53 -5.15
CA THR A 193 3.37 15.97 -4.82
C THR A 193 4.78 16.38 -4.41
N GLY A 194 5.71 15.42 -4.31
CA GLY A 194 7.12 15.67 -3.97
C GLY A 194 7.35 15.98 -2.49
N GLY A 195 6.37 15.76 -1.62
CA GLY A 195 6.51 15.91 -0.18
C GLY A 195 7.44 14.86 0.42
N SER A 196 8.16 15.23 1.47
CA SER A 196 9.09 14.32 2.18
C SER A 196 8.40 13.64 3.35
N HIS A 197 8.61 12.33 3.48
CA HIS A 197 8.19 11.55 4.66
C HIS A 197 9.18 11.67 5.83
N ALA A 198 10.29 12.37 5.66
CA ALA A 198 11.29 12.56 6.71
C ALA A 198 10.68 13.35 7.88
N GLY A 199 10.89 12.86 9.10
CA GLY A 199 10.36 13.49 10.33
C GLY A 199 8.88 13.25 10.61
N LEU A 200 8.16 12.48 9.77
CA LEU A 200 6.72 12.23 9.94
C LEU A 200 6.41 10.93 10.72
N THR A 201 7.42 10.21 11.18
CA THR A 201 7.24 8.91 11.88
C THR A 201 6.30 9.02 13.07
N ALA A 202 6.42 10.07 13.88
CA ALA A 202 5.55 10.28 15.03
C ALA A 202 4.08 10.53 14.62
N ALA A 203 3.85 11.30 13.54
CA ALA A 203 2.50 11.55 13.03
C ALA A 203 1.84 10.28 12.49
N TYR A 204 2.60 9.44 11.79
CA TYR A 204 2.11 8.12 11.34
C TYR A 204 1.79 7.19 12.51
N ALA A 205 2.68 7.11 13.51
CA ALA A 205 2.49 6.26 14.68
C ALA A 205 1.32 6.72 15.57
N ALA A 206 0.99 8.00 15.57
CA ALA A 206 -0.12 8.54 16.34
C ALA A 206 -1.50 8.05 15.85
N ILE A 207 -1.67 7.76 14.54
CA ILE A 207 -2.95 7.30 14.01
C ILE A 207 -3.36 5.95 14.61
N PRO A 208 -2.58 4.87 14.46
CA PRO A 208 -2.93 3.60 15.08
C PRO A 208 -2.96 3.68 16.61
N ALA A 209 -2.10 4.46 17.25
CA ALA A 209 -2.09 4.63 18.70
C ALA A 209 -3.39 5.21 19.24
N ASP A 210 -3.92 6.26 18.59
CA ASP A 210 -5.22 6.86 18.93
C ASP A 210 -6.36 5.85 18.76
N MET A 211 -6.42 5.15 17.62
CA MET A 211 -7.45 4.16 17.35
C MET A 211 -7.41 2.99 18.36
N HIS A 212 -6.22 2.50 18.70
CA HIS A 212 -6.08 1.48 19.77
C HIS A 212 -6.48 2.01 21.15
N SER A 213 -6.22 3.30 21.45
CA SER A 213 -6.65 3.90 22.72
C SER A 213 -8.17 3.92 22.84
N VAL A 214 -8.86 4.20 21.73
CA VAL A 214 -10.33 4.15 21.67
C VAL A 214 -10.82 2.70 21.82
N ALA A 215 -10.27 1.73 21.06
CA ALA A 215 -10.65 0.33 21.16
C ALA A 215 -10.56 -0.19 22.61
N ARG A 216 -9.48 0.13 23.33
CA ARG A 216 -9.30 -0.25 24.75
C ARG A 216 -10.36 0.31 25.67
N ARG A 217 -10.97 1.48 25.40
CA ARG A 217 -12.10 1.99 26.19
C ARG A 217 -13.33 1.08 26.12
N PHE A 218 -13.47 0.32 25.04
CA PHE A 218 -14.52 -0.67 24.84
C PHE A 218 -14.07 -2.10 25.17
N GLY A 219 -12.92 -2.28 25.84
CA GLY A 219 -12.40 -3.60 26.22
C GLY A 219 -11.85 -4.41 25.03
N ALA A 220 -11.55 -3.79 23.91
CA ALA A 220 -11.10 -4.42 22.68
C ALA A 220 -9.62 -4.08 22.35
N GLU A 221 -8.96 -4.94 21.58
CA GLU A 221 -7.60 -4.67 21.09
C GLU A 221 -7.63 -3.79 19.83
N THR A 222 -8.64 -3.97 18.97
CA THR A 222 -8.80 -3.25 17.72
C THR A 222 -10.24 -2.76 17.54
N LEU A 223 -10.43 -1.71 16.73
CA LEU A 223 -11.77 -1.17 16.45
C LEU A 223 -12.66 -2.14 15.67
N SER A 224 -12.11 -3.12 14.96
CA SER A 224 -12.92 -4.16 14.30
C SER A 224 -13.70 -5.05 15.29
N GLN A 225 -13.30 -5.07 16.56
CA GLN A 225 -13.95 -5.84 17.63
C GLN A 225 -15.00 -5.00 18.40
N VAL A 226 -15.12 -3.72 18.11
CA VAL A 226 -16.06 -2.80 18.75
C VAL A 226 -17.31 -2.67 17.90
N ASP A 227 -18.50 -2.76 18.53
CA ASP A 227 -19.76 -2.48 17.84
C ASP A 227 -19.81 -0.99 17.44
N PRO A 228 -19.99 -0.67 16.16
CA PRO A 228 -20.12 0.72 15.70
C PRO A 228 -21.23 1.48 16.43
N ALA A 229 -22.37 0.86 16.71
CA ALA A 229 -23.49 1.51 17.39
C ALA A 229 -23.10 1.91 18.83
N ASP A 230 -22.40 1.03 19.55
CA ASP A 230 -21.88 1.31 20.89
C ASP A 230 -20.84 2.44 20.87
N PHE A 231 -19.91 2.41 19.92
CA PHE A 231 -18.95 3.50 19.76
C PHE A 231 -19.66 4.84 19.54
N PHE A 232 -20.61 4.93 18.60
CA PHE A 232 -21.28 6.21 18.31
C PHE A 232 -22.16 6.71 19.43
N ALA A 233 -22.74 5.82 20.25
CA ALA A 233 -23.49 6.19 21.45
C ALA A 233 -22.59 6.78 22.55
N HIS A 234 -21.32 6.37 22.62
CA HIS A 234 -20.37 6.78 23.67
C HIS A 234 -19.19 7.58 23.14
N ARG A 235 -19.29 8.11 21.90
CA ARG A 235 -18.26 8.91 21.27
C ARG A 235 -17.96 10.16 22.08
N GLN A 236 -16.66 10.45 22.28
CA GLN A 236 -16.17 11.62 22.98
C GLN A 236 -15.62 12.66 21.99
N PRO A 237 -15.63 13.96 22.33
CA PRO A 237 -14.93 14.96 21.54
C PRO A 237 -13.42 14.71 21.56
N GLY A 238 -12.76 14.81 20.40
CA GLY A 238 -11.30 14.73 20.32
C GLY A 238 -10.81 13.94 19.10
N LEU A 239 -9.51 14.12 18.79
CA LEU A 239 -8.89 13.58 17.60
C LEU A 239 -8.88 12.04 17.57
N ALA A 240 -8.72 11.39 18.72
CA ALA A 240 -8.73 9.91 18.78
C ALA A 240 -10.09 9.35 18.37
N ASP A 241 -11.18 9.95 18.85
CA ASP A 241 -12.54 9.54 18.50
C ASP A 241 -12.90 9.94 17.05
N ASP A 242 -12.40 11.08 16.55
CA ASP A 242 -12.52 11.44 15.14
C ASP A 242 -11.87 10.37 14.24
N ARG A 243 -10.66 9.91 14.59
CA ARG A 243 -9.95 8.83 13.91
C ARG A 243 -10.68 7.50 13.98
N ALA A 244 -11.27 7.16 15.12
CA ALA A 244 -12.10 5.98 15.26
C ALA A 244 -13.39 6.08 14.41
N ALA A 245 -14.04 7.24 14.38
CA ALA A 245 -15.19 7.49 13.53
C ALA A 245 -14.83 7.37 12.03
N HIS A 246 -13.65 7.84 11.63
CA HIS A 246 -13.13 7.57 10.29
C HIS A 246 -13.02 6.07 10.02
N PHE A 247 -12.42 5.30 10.93
CA PHE A 247 -12.30 3.85 10.79
C PHE A 247 -13.65 3.19 10.53
N PHE A 248 -14.66 3.44 11.36
CA PHE A 248 -15.98 2.81 11.18
C PHE A 248 -16.62 3.19 9.85
N ALA A 249 -16.57 4.47 9.48
CA ALA A 249 -17.11 4.95 8.22
C ALA A 249 -16.37 4.36 7.00
N GLU A 250 -15.05 4.29 7.05
CA GLU A 250 -14.23 3.75 5.97
C GLU A 250 -14.39 2.23 5.86
N ASN A 251 -14.39 1.51 7.00
CA ASN A 251 -14.60 0.08 7.05
C ASN A 251 -15.95 -0.36 6.47
N ALA A 252 -17.01 0.44 6.68
CA ALA A 252 -18.33 0.23 6.07
C ALA A 252 -18.36 0.60 4.57
N ARG A 253 -17.51 1.53 4.11
CA ARG A 253 -17.44 2.00 2.72
C ARG A 253 -16.76 0.99 1.81
N VAL A 254 -15.77 0.24 2.30
CA VAL A 254 -15.00 -0.72 1.49
C VAL A 254 -15.89 -1.73 0.76
N PRO A 255 -16.81 -2.47 1.41
CA PRO A 255 -17.72 -3.37 0.71
C PRO A 255 -18.65 -2.65 -0.28
N GLN A 256 -19.10 -1.42 0.02
CA GLN A 256 -19.91 -0.64 -0.90
C GLN A 256 -19.13 -0.30 -2.19
N MET A 257 -17.85 0.06 -2.06
CA MET A 257 -16.98 0.33 -3.21
C MET A 257 -16.71 -0.94 -4.03
N ARG A 258 -16.49 -2.09 -3.36
CA ARG A 258 -16.40 -3.40 -4.02
C ARG A 258 -17.68 -3.71 -4.83
N ASP A 259 -18.84 -3.50 -4.23
CA ASP A 259 -20.12 -3.80 -4.86
C ASP A 259 -20.43 -2.83 -6.02
N ALA A 260 -20.00 -1.57 -5.92
CA ALA A 260 -20.08 -0.60 -7.04
C ALA A 260 -19.21 -1.05 -8.23
N LEU A 261 -17.99 -1.58 -7.98
CA LEU A 261 -17.16 -2.18 -9.03
C LEU A 261 -17.84 -3.39 -9.69
N ALA A 262 -18.42 -4.28 -8.87
CA ALA A 262 -19.12 -5.47 -9.38
C ALA A 262 -20.30 -5.11 -10.30
N ARG A 263 -21.03 -4.04 -9.97
CA ARG A 263 -22.12 -3.51 -10.81
C ARG A 263 -21.65 -2.58 -11.92
N ARG A 264 -20.36 -2.25 -12.00
CA ARG A 264 -19.80 -1.24 -12.90
C ARG A 264 -20.45 0.13 -12.74
N ASP A 265 -20.84 0.48 -11.53
CA ASP A 265 -21.49 1.74 -11.19
C ASP A 265 -20.41 2.82 -10.94
N ALA A 266 -20.01 3.51 -12.00
CA ALA A 266 -18.99 4.56 -11.96
C ALA A 266 -19.41 5.72 -11.06
N GLY A 267 -20.69 6.15 -11.11
CA GLY A 267 -21.20 7.25 -10.31
C GLY A 267 -21.10 6.98 -8.82
N GLU A 268 -21.57 5.81 -8.38
CA GLU A 268 -21.52 5.41 -6.99
C GLU A 268 -20.07 5.23 -6.51
N TYR A 269 -19.19 4.63 -7.34
CA TYR A 269 -17.79 4.48 -6.97
C TYR A 269 -17.09 5.82 -6.76
N LEU A 270 -17.28 6.81 -7.65
CA LEU A 270 -16.72 8.15 -7.54
C LEU A 270 -17.28 8.88 -6.30
N ARG A 271 -18.57 8.77 -6.02
CA ARG A 271 -19.21 9.33 -4.83
C ARG A 271 -18.57 8.77 -3.54
N LEU A 272 -18.37 7.45 -3.47
CA LEU A 272 -17.77 6.77 -2.32
C LEU A 272 -16.28 7.14 -2.16
N MET A 273 -15.53 7.24 -3.26
CA MET A 273 -14.12 7.65 -3.23
C MET A 273 -13.99 9.10 -2.72
N ASN A 274 -14.83 10.03 -3.14
CA ASN A 274 -14.86 11.38 -2.62
C ASN A 274 -15.26 11.43 -1.14
N ALA A 275 -16.19 10.56 -0.70
CA ALA A 275 -16.54 10.43 0.72
C ALA A 275 -15.38 9.92 1.57
N SER A 276 -14.57 8.97 1.04
CA SER A 276 -13.32 8.51 1.65
C SER A 276 -12.31 9.66 1.79
N GLY A 277 -12.12 10.45 0.73
CA GLY A 277 -11.22 11.61 0.74
C GLY A 277 -11.61 12.64 1.81
N ARG A 278 -12.88 13.01 1.88
CA ARG A 278 -13.40 13.93 2.92
C ARG A 278 -13.21 13.35 4.33
N SER A 279 -13.46 12.07 4.53
CA SER A 279 -13.26 11.40 5.82
C SER A 279 -11.79 11.41 6.24
N SER A 280 -10.87 11.20 5.31
CA SER A 280 -9.42 11.30 5.55
C SER A 280 -8.99 12.71 5.95
N GLU A 281 -9.56 13.74 5.32
CA GLU A 281 -9.26 15.13 5.64
C GLU A 281 -9.85 15.58 6.98
N GLN A 282 -11.12 15.31 7.21
CA GLN A 282 -11.89 15.89 8.32
C GLN A 282 -11.75 15.11 9.62
N LEU A 283 -11.72 13.76 9.54
CA LEU A 283 -11.73 12.89 10.70
C LEU A 283 -10.36 12.26 10.97
N LEU A 284 -9.74 11.63 9.97
CA LEU A 284 -8.42 11.02 10.14
C LEU A 284 -7.32 12.07 10.31
N ARG A 285 -7.47 13.20 9.60
CA ARG A 285 -6.54 14.34 9.59
C ARG A 285 -5.11 13.95 9.22
N ASN A 286 -4.99 13.17 8.13
CA ASN A 286 -3.72 12.71 7.60
C ASN A 286 -3.23 13.49 6.37
N ILE A 287 -3.74 14.70 6.14
CA ILE A 287 -3.34 15.50 4.96
C ILE A 287 -2.09 16.32 5.25
N GLN A 288 -2.02 16.96 6.42
CA GLN A 288 -0.93 17.84 6.78
C GLN A 288 -0.66 17.82 8.28
N VAL A 289 0.61 17.86 8.67
CA VAL A 289 1.01 18.17 10.05
C VAL A 289 1.03 19.70 10.23
N ARG A 290 0.57 20.18 11.36
CA ARG A 290 0.54 21.63 11.66
C ARG A 290 1.93 22.24 11.50
N GLY A 291 2.05 23.25 10.63
CA GLY A 291 3.33 23.91 10.30
C GLY A 291 4.27 23.09 9.41
N GLY A 292 3.84 21.92 8.93
CA GLY A 292 4.59 21.07 8.01
C GLY A 292 4.38 21.39 6.53
N ASP A 293 4.92 20.50 5.67
CA ASP A 293 4.79 20.61 4.22
C ASP A 293 3.30 20.58 3.79
N ASP A 294 2.89 21.51 2.95
CA ASP A 294 1.50 21.67 2.47
C ASP A 294 1.30 21.11 1.04
N ARG A 295 2.30 20.49 0.43
CA ARG A 295 2.25 20.05 -0.97
C ARG A 295 1.11 19.09 -1.23
N LEU A 296 0.85 18.15 -0.32
CA LEU A 296 -0.29 17.23 -0.43
C LEU A 296 -1.62 17.97 -0.39
N ALA A 297 -1.79 18.91 0.53
CA ALA A 297 -3.00 19.74 0.63
C ALA A 297 -3.22 20.56 -0.65
N ARG A 298 -2.16 21.17 -1.19
CA ARG A 298 -2.22 21.88 -2.48
C ARG A 298 -2.52 20.95 -3.66
N GLY A 299 -2.03 19.70 -3.63
CA GLY A 299 -2.35 18.68 -4.63
C GLY A 299 -3.83 18.31 -4.62
N LEU A 300 -4.39 18.09 -3.42
CA LEU A 300 -5.82 17.81 -3.25
C LEU A 300 -6.69 18.98 -3.68
N ALA A 301 -6.32 20.23 -3.33
CA ALA A 301 -7.04 21.42 -3.76
C ALA A 301 -7.00 21.60 -5.29
N CYS A 302 -5.86 21.32 -5.93
CA CYS A 302 -5.74 21.32 -7.39
C CYS A 302 -6.63 20.26 -8.04
N ALA A 303 -6.61 19.02 -7.50
CA ALA A 303 -7.47 17.94 -7.98
C ALA A 303 -8.96 18.29 -7.82
N SER A 304 -9.34 18.90 -6.69
CA SER A 304 -10.69 19.40 -6.45
C SER A 304 -11.14 20.40 -7.52
N ALA A 305 -10.32 21.40 -7.78
CA ALA A 305 -10.67 22.44 -8.76
C ALA A 305 -10.81 21.89 -10.20
N LEU A 306 -10.14 20.77 -10.52
CA LEU A 306 -10.17 20.17 -11.85
C LEU A 306 -11.25 19.09 -12.02
N LEU A 307 -11.65 18.42 -10.93
CA LEU A 307 -12.46 17.21 -10.98
C LEU A 307 -13.82 17.34 -10.28
N ASP A 308 -14.11 18.49 -9.67
CA ASP A 308 -15.41 18.69 -9.01
C ASP A 308 -16.56 18.48 -9.99
N GLY A 309 -17.53 17.69 -9.60
CA GLY A 309 -18.69 17.29 -10.42
C GLY A 309 -18.41 16.26 -11.51
N VAL A 310 -17.12 15.90 -11.81
CA VAL A 310 -16.80 14.99 -12.92
C VAL A 310 -15.95 13.79 -12.50
N GLY A 311 -15.24 13.86 -11.38
CA GLY A 311 -14.33 12.80 -10.93
C GLY A 311 -14.26 12.66 -9.42
N ALA A 312 -13.28 11.92 -8.96
CA ALA A 312 -13.00 11.73 -7.54
C ALA A 312 -11.49 11.82 -7.25
N TRP A 313 -11.18 12.29 -6.05
CA TRP A 313 -9.80 12.42 -5.58
C TRP A 313 -9.71 12.19 -4.07
N ARG A 314 -8.56 11.74 -3.64
CA ARG A 314 -8.25 11.58 -2.22
C ARG A 314 -6.75 11.49 -1.98
N VAL A 315 -6.36 11.60 -0.72
CA VAL A 315 -5.03 11.20 -0.30
C VAL A 315 -4.80 9.72 -0.59
N HIS A 316 -3.59 9.35 -0.97
CA HIS A 316 -3.19 7.97 -1.23
C HIS A 316 -2.21 7.47 -0.17
N GLY A 317 -2.52 6.32 0.45
CA GLY A 317 -1.71 5.70 1.49
C GLY A 317 -1.72 6.48 2.81
N GLY A 318 -0.60 6.52 3.52
CA GLY A 318 -0.51 7.04 4.88
C GLY A 318 -0.81 8.54 5.05
N GLY A 319 -0.68 9.33 4.00
CA GLY A 319 -0.92 10.77 4.07
C GLY A 319 0.28 11.58 4.58
N PHE A 320 0.02 12.78 5.13
CA PHE A 320 0.96 13.80 5.62
C PHE A 320 1.98 14.30 4.58
N ALA A 321 2.29 13.50 3.59
CA ALA A 321 3.11 13.76 2.41
C ALA A 321 2.72 12.75 1.31
N GLY A 322 3.38 12.79 0.17
CA GLY A 322 3.24 11.75 -0.87
C GLY A 322 2.25 12.12 -1.97
N CYS A 323 1.20 11.31 -2.14
CA CYS A 323 0.48 11.28 -3.40
C CYS A 323 -1.01 11.63 -3.28
N VAL A 324 -1.53 12.24 -4.33
CA VAL A 324 -2.96 12.35 -4.63
C VAL A 324 -3.36 11.23 -5.59
N GLN A 325 -4.34 10.43 -5.20
CA GLN A 325 -5.01 9.50 -6.09
C GLN A 325 -6.24 10.18 -6.68
N ALA A 326 -6.44 10.06 -7.99
CA ALA A 326 -7.62 10.58 -8.67
C ALA A 326 -8.17 9.56 -9.66
N LEU A 327 -9.50 9.56 -9.81
CA LEU A 327 -10.25 8.74 -10.75
C LEU A 327 -11.20 9.65 -11.52
N MET A 328 -11.13 9.63 -12.85
CA MET A 328 -11.83 10.56 -13.69
C MET A 328 -12.20 9.95 -15.05
N PRO A 329 -13.14 10.53 -15.82
CA PRO A 329 -13.35 10.14 -17.21
C PRO A 329 -12.04 10.16 -18.00
N CYS A 330 -11.84 9.17 -18.87
CA CYS A 330 -10.61 9.07 -19.67
C CYS A 330 -10.33 10.34 -20.48
N THR A 331 -11.36 11.04 -20.90
CA THR A 331 -11.27 12.30 -21.65
C THR A 331 -10.74 13.47 -20.81
N ALA A 332 -10.90 13.43 -19.49
CA ALA A 332 -10.42 14.49 -18.57
C ALA A 332 -8.94 14.32 -18.20
N PHE A 333 -8.39 13.10 -18.30
CA PHE A 333 -7.04 12.80 -17.83
C PHE A 333 -5.94 13.64 -18.49
N PRO A 334 -5.92 13.91 -19.81
CA PRO A 334 -4.86 14.74 -20.41
C PRO A 334 -4.74 16.13 -19.80
N ALA A 335 -5.87 16.82 -19.61
CA ALA A 335 -5.90 18.16 -19.00
C ALA A 335 -5.52 18.11 -17.51
N TYR A 336 -6.04 17.13 -16.78
CA TYR A 336 -5.68 16.89 -15.38
C TYR A 336 -4.18 16.67 -15.23
N ARG A 337 -3.60 15.77 -16.03
CA ARG A 337 -2.15 15.48 -16.03
C ARG A 337 -1.33 16.73 -16.28
N GLN A 338 -1.68 17.50 -17.32
CA GLN A 338 -0.97 18.73 -17.67
C GLN A 338 -0.97 19.73 -16.50
N ALA A 339 -2.10 19.94 -15.85
CA ALA A 339 -2.22 20.86 -14.72
C ALA A 339 -1.43 20.38 -13.49
N MET A 340 -1.48 19.09 -13.17
CA MET A 340 -0.73 18.53 -12.05
C MET A 340 0.79 18.55 -12.32
N GLU A 341 1.23 18.22 -13.54
CA GLU A 341 2.66 18.27 -13.91
C GLU A 341 3.18 19.72 -13.98
N ALA A 342 2.37 20.68 -14.37
CA ALA A 342 2.75 22.10 -14.30
C ALA A 342 3.02 22.56 -12.86
N ARG A 343 2.34 21.97 -11.87
CA ARG A 343 2.46 22.33 -10.46
C ARG A 343 3.54 21.54 -9.71
N PHE A 344 3.68 20.25 -10.01
CA PHE A 344 4.54 19.32 -9.25
C PHE A 344 5.73 18.78 -10.06
N GLY A 345 5.88 19.24 -11.29
CA GLY A 345 6.97 18.90 -12.19
C GLY A 345 6.64 17.78 -13.19
N PRO A 346 7.38 17.71 -14.27
CA PRO A 346 7.17 16.71 -15.32
C PRO A 346 7.27 15.27 -14.77
N GLY A 347 6.33 14.41 -15.16
CA GLY A 347 6.26 13.00 -14.73
C GLY A 347 5.80 12.80 -13.28
N SER A 348 5.31 13.85 -12.60
CA SER A 348 4.70 13.73 -11.27
C SER A 348 3.32 13.05 -11.32
N CYS A 349 2.56 13.25 -12.39
CA CYS A 349 1.26 12.63 -12.60
C CYS A 349 1.35 11.47 -13.58
N ARG A 350 0.89 10.30 -13.13
CA ARG A 350 0.94 9.07 -13.95
C ARG A 350 -0.42 8.37 -13.95
N GLU A 351 -0.80 7.85 -15.10
CA GLU A 351 -1.86 6.85 -15.19
C GLU A 351 -1.40 5.55 -14.51
N LEU A 352 -2.31 4.89 -13.79
CA LEU A 352 -2.11 3.56 -13.22
C LEU A 352 -3.09 2.59 -13.88
N ARG A 353 -2.56 1.44 -14.31
CA ARG A 353 -3.36 0.33 -14.80
C ARG A 353 -3.28 -0.82 -13.81
N ILE A 354 -4.45 -1.36 -13.45
CA ILE A 354 -4.52 -2.54 -12.58
C ILE A 354 -4.10 -3.75 -13.39
N THR A 355 -3.17 -4.56 -12.87
CA THR A 355 -2.72 -5.77 -13.55
C THR A 355 -3.82 -6.81 -13.55
N GLY A 356 -4.03 -7.53 -14.68
CA GLY A 356 -5.05 -8.59 -14.76
C GLY A 356 -6.51 -8.10 -14.64
N ALA A 357 -6.77 -6.83 -14.94
CA ALA A 357 -8.11 -6.23 -14.88
C ALA A 357 -8.86 -6.30 -16.23
N GLU A 358 -8.52 -7.25 -17.12
CA GLU A 358 -9.25 -7.52 -18.36
C GLU A 358 -10.42 -8.47 -18.15
#